data_c786614a88f0bc22c3d838eaeb5e70a5
#
_entry.id   c786614a88f0bc22c3d838eaeb5e70a5
#
_cell.length_a   1.000
_cell.length_b   1.000
_cell.length_c   1.000
_cell.angle_alpha   90.00
_cell.angle_beta   90.00
_cell.angle_gamma   90.00
#
_symmetry.space_group_name_H-M   'P 1'
#
loop_
_entity.id
_entity.type
_entity.pdbx_description
1 polymer ?
#
loop_
_entity_poly.entity_id
_entity_poly.type
_entity_poly.pdbx_seq_one_letter_code
_entity_poly.pdbx_strand_id
1 'polypeptide(L)'
;MTTPIVDFVRRYAQSGTARLHMPGHKGQSLLGCEPWDITEIRGADELYEAEGIIAQSEANATRLFGTAHTYYSTEGSSQCIRAMLCLALQGAPRTGKRPVLLAARNAHKALLYAAALLDFDIRWLWPAPEDTGALCSCPVTVQALSAALEELAGQGRTPFGVYLTSPDYLGGMQDIAALSAVCDAHGVPLLVDNAHGAYLRFLPGGS
;
A
#
# COMPACT_ATOMS: atom_id res chain seq x y z
N MET A 1 -2.47 -20.02 -13.78
CA MET A 1 -2.35 -19.56 -12.38
C MET A 1 -3.59 -20.06 -11.65
N THR A 2 -3.44 -20.66 -10.46
CA THR A 2 -4.58 -21.12 -9.63
C THR A 2 -5.18 -19.95 -8.86
N THR A 3 -6.43 -20.09 -8.44
CA THR A 3 -7.15 -19.11 -7.61
C THR A 3 -7.55 -19.74 -6.26
N PRO A 4 -6.57 -20.00 -5.34
CA PRO A 4 -6.76 -20.88 -4.20
C PRO A 4 -7.97 -20.53 -3.33
N ILE A 5 -8.18 -19.25 -3.03
CA ILE A 5 -9.32 -18.77 -2.23
C ILE A 5 -10.64 -19.04 -2.97
N VAL A 6 -10.74 -18.62 -4.23
CA VAL A 6 -11.97 -18.79 -5.03
C VAL A 6 -12.27 -20.27 -5.25
N ASP A 7 -11.23 -21.06 -5.54
CA ASP A 7 -11.38 -22.50 -5.76
C ASP A 7 -11.86 -23.23 -4.49
N PHE A 8 -11.35 -22.84 -3.33
CA PHE A 8 -11.80 -23.36 -2.05
C PHE A 8 -13.26 -23.01 -1.77
N VAL A 9 -13.62 -21.75 -1.86
CA VAL A 9 -14.96 -21.24 -1.56
C VAL A 9 -16.00 -21.88 -2.47
N ARG A 10 -15.71 -22.02 -3.78
CA ARG A 10 -16.60 -22.71 -4.73
C ARG A 10 -16.81 -24.17 -4.38
N ARG A 11 -15.73 -24.91 -4.06
CA ARG A 11 -15.85 -26.33 -3.62
C ARG A 11 -16.65 -26.45 -2.34
N TYR A 12 -16.39 -25.58 -1.37
CA TYR A 12 -17.12 -25.57 -0.11
C TYR A 12 -18.61 -25.29 -0.31
N ALA A 13 -18.97 -24.32 -1.13
CA ALA A 13 -20.35 -24.01 -1.47
C ALA A 13 -21.11 -25.20 -2.08
N GLN A 14 -20.42 -26.07 -2.82
CA GLN A 14 -20.98 -27.25 -3.49
C GLN A 14 -20.90 -28.55 -2.67
N SER A 15 -20.21 -28.54 -1.53
CA SER A 15 -19.89 -29.76 -0.77
C SER A 15 -21.06 -30.39 -0.03
N GLY A 16 -22.18 -29.65 0.16
CA GLY A 16 -23.29 -30.10 0.99
C GLY A 16 -22.97 -30.16 2.50
N THR A 17 -21.82 -29.63 2.91
CA THR A 17 -21.41 -29.60 4.31
C THR A 17 -22.36 -28.76 5.17
N ALA A 18 -22.82 -29.29 6.29
CA ALA A 18 -23.64 -28.55 7.24
C ALA A 18 -22.86 -27.37 7.85
N ARG A 19 -23.38 -26.16 7.67
CA ARG A 19 -22.73 -24.91 8.10
C ARG A 19 -23.11 -24.57 9.52
N LEU A 20 -22.38 -25.11 10.50
CA LEU A 20 -22.57 -24.80 11.93
C LEU A 20 -21.76 -23.57 12.40
N HIS A 21 -21.01 -22.98 11.49
CA HIS A 21 -20.17 -21.78 11.70
C HIS A 21 -20.93 -20.47 11.36
N MET A 22 -20.34 -19.33 11.69
CA MET A 22 -20.80 -18.02 11.20
C MET A 22 -20.44 -17.88 9.71
N PRO A 23 -21.15 -17.06 8.94
CA PRO A 23 -22.29 -16.20 9.32
C PRO A 23 -23.61 -16.96 9.49
N GLY A 24 -24.59 -16.26 10.11
CA GLY A 24 -25.87 -16.85 10.54
C GLY A 24 -26.80 -17.30 9.41
N HIS A 25 -26.65 -16.80 8.17
CA HIS A 25 -27.46 -17.21 7.01
C HIS A 25 -27.22 -18.67 6.57
N LYS A 26 -26.13 -19.31 7.06
CA LYS A 26 -25.80 -20.72 6.80
C LYS A 26 -25.70 -21.10 5.31
N GLY A 27 -25.37 -20.12 4.45
CA GLY A 27 -25.30 -20.28 3.00
C GLY A 27 -26.67 -20.32 2.29
N GLN A 28 -27.76 -20.01 3.01
CA GLN A 28 -29.08 -19.86 2.40
C GLN A 28 -29.09 -18.56 1.58
N SER A 29 -29.37 -18.71 0.30
CA SER A 29 -29.25 -17.59 -0.63
C SER A 29 -30.44 -16.65 -0.55
N LEU A 30 -30.16 -15.35 -0.28
CA LEU A 30 -31.08 -14.23 -0.40
C LEU A 30 -30.61 -13.26 -1.50
N LEU A 31 -29.32 -12.91 -1.46
CA LEU A 31 -28.67 -12.00 -2.42
C LEU A 31 -27.85 -12.75 -3.48
N GLY A 32 -27.66 -14.06 -3.32
CA GLY A 32 -26.91 -14.90 -4.25
C GLY A 32 -25.44 -15.14 -3.89
N CYS A 33 -24.89 -14.38 -2.93
CA CYS A 33 -23.48 -14.48 -2.51
C CYS A 33 -23.27 -15.29 -1.23
N GLU A 34 -24.31 -15.54 -0.44
CA GLU A 34 -24.23 -16.23 0.85
C GLU A 34 -23.60 -17.63 0.80
N PRO A 35 -23.73 -18.41 -0.29
CA PRO A 35 -23.00 -19.69 -0.38
C PRO A 35 -21.48 -19.53 -0.35
N TRP A 36 -20.96 -18.36 -0.70
CA TRP A 36 -19.53 -18.04 -0.74
C TRP A 36 -19.05 -17.27 0.50
N ASP A 37 -19.98 -16.81 1.33
CA ASP A 37 -19.66 -16.11 2.56
C ASP A 37 -19.38 -17.13 3.68
N ILE A 38 -18.12 -17.17 4.11
CA ILE A 38 -17.59 -18.12 5.10
C ILE A 38 -16.70 -17.38 6.09
N THR A 39 -16.36 -18.02 7.19
CA THR A 39 -15.37 -17.57 8.16
C THR A 39 -14.10 -18.45 8.10
N GLU A 40 -13.21 -18.35 9.07
CA GLU A 40 -11.98 -19.11 9.26
C GLU A 40 -12.23 -20.59 9.62
N ILE A 41 -12.99 -21.28 8.78
CA ILE A 41 -13.22 -22.71 8.92
C ILE A 41 -12.01 -23.54 8.45
N ARG A 42 -11.96 -24.81 8.81
CA ARG A 42 -10.87 -25.70 8.43
C ARG A 42 -10.60 -25.65 6.92
N GLY A 43 -9.41 -25.18 6.56
CA GLY A 43 -8.92 -25.05 5.19
C GLY A 43 -9.24 -23.72 4.51
N ALA A 44 -10.03 -22.82 5.15
CA ALA A 44 -10.31 -21.49 4.64
C ALA A 44 -9.16 -20.51 4.88
N ASP A 45 -8.28 -20.81 5.85
CA ASP A 45 -7.22 -19.91 6.29
C ASP A 45 -7.77 -18.65 6.99
N GLU A 46 -6.91 -17.79 7.49
CA GLU A 46 -7.26 -16.47 8.01
C GLU A 46 -6.22 -15.42 7.56
N LEU A 47 -6.65 -14.17 7.40
CA LEU A 47 -5.81 -13.13 6.82
C LEU A 47 -4.67 -12.67 7.74
N TYR A 48 -4.89 -12.73 9.05
CA TYR A 48 -3.91 -12.26 10.03
C TYR A 48 -2.67 -13.17 10.13
N GLU A 49 -2.86 -14.49 10.03
CA GLU A 49 -1.80 -15.49 10.07
C GLU A 49 -1.87 -16.39 8.83
N ALA A 50 -1.84 -15.79 7.66
CA ALA A 50 -2.00 -16.50 6.40
C ALA A 50 -0.93 -17.61 6.24
N GLU A 51 -1.36 -18.88 6.28
CA GLU A 51 -0.48 -20.07 6.15
C GLU A 51 -0.95 -21.02 5.04
N GLY A 52 -2.20 -20.89 4.60
CA GLY A 52 -2.88 -21.79 3.68
C GLY A 52 -3.17 -21.18 2.32
N ILE A 53 -4.47 -21.12 1.97
CA ILE A 53 -4.93 -20.65 0.65
C ILE A 53 -4.74 -19.14 0.46
N ILE A 54 -4.75 -18.37 1.53
CA ILE A 54 -4.47 -16.91 1.46
C ILE A 54 -2.99 -16.71 1.15
N ALA A 55 -2.08 -17.36 1.90
CA ALA A 55 -0.64 -17.31 1.60
C ALA A 55 -0.31 -17.75 0.16
N GLN A 56 -0.96 -18.81 -0.33
CA GLN A 56 -0.81 -19.27 -1.72
C GLN A 56 -1.30 -18.24 -2.72
N SER A 57 -2.40 -17.54 -2.41
CA SER A 57 -2.96 -16.47 -3.24
C SER A 57 -2.05 -15.24 -3.25
N GLU A 58 -1.48 -14.84 -2.11
CA GLU A 58 -0.49 -13.77 -2.00
C GLU A 58 0.79 -14.10 -2.77
N ALA A 59 1.27 -15.36 -2.70
CA ALA A 59 2.39 -15.82 -3.52
C ALA A 59 2.10 -15.78 -5.03
N ASN A 60 0.84 -16.03 -5.43
CA ASN A 60 0.42 -15.86 -6.83
C ASN A 60 0.44 -14.39 -7.25
N ALA A 61 -0.06 -13.48 -6.40
CA ALA A 61 -0.01 -12.05 -6.65
C ALA A 61 1.44 -11.54 -6.71
N THR A 62 2.31 -12.00 -5.81
CA THR A 62 3.74 -11.71 -5.79
C THR A 62 4.40 -12.04 -7.14
N ARG A 63 4.13 -13.23 -7.69
CA ARG A 63 4.65 -13.61 -9.02
C ARG A 63 4.05 -12.77 -10.14
N LEU A 64 2.75 -12.46 -10.06
CA LEU A 64 2.04 -11.70 -11.08
C LEU A 64 2.56 -10.25 -11.18
N PHE A 65 2.76 -9.61 -10.04
CA PHE A 65 3.25 -8.24 -9.96
C PHE A 65 4.78 -8.11 -9.99
N GLY A 66 5.51 -9.21 -9.80
CA GLY A 66 6.97 -9.21 -9.77
C GLY A 66 7.53 -8.55 -8.52
N THR A 67 6.82 -8.57 -7.41
CA THR A 67 7.23 -8.01 -6.12
C THR A 67 8.04 -9.01 -5.31
N ALA A 68 8.78 -8.55 -4.29
CA ALA A 68 9.43 -9.44 -3.32
C ALA A 68 8.38 -10.15 -2.45
N HIS A 69 7.31 -9.46 -2.08
CA HIS A 69 6.17 -9.99 -1.34
C HIS A 69 4.91 -9.15 -1.58
N THR A 70 3.73 -9.77 -1.49
CA THR A 70 2.43 -9.11 -1.62
C THR A 70 1.55 -9.53 -0.46
N TYR A 71 0.97 -8.57 0.23
CA TYR A 71 0.00 -8.78 1.30
C TYR A 71 -1.38 -8.27 0.89
N TYR A 72 -2.42 -8.99 1.29
CA TYR A 72 -3.80 -8.57 1.05
C TYR A 72 -4.31 -7.67 2.16
N SER A 73 -5.18 -6.75 1.79
CA SER A 73 -5.93 -5.89 2.70
C SER A 73 -7.40 -5.92 2.33
N THR A 74 -8.27 -5.98 3.33
CA THR A 74 -9.73 -5.92 3.16
C THR A 74 -10.31 -4.52 3.33
N GLU A 75 -9.49 -3.55 3.76
CA GLU A 75 -9.90 -2.14 3.98
C GLU A 75 -9.36 -1.18 2.90
N GLY A 76 -8.98 -1.73 1.74
CA GLY A 76 -8.50 -0.95 0.59
C GLY A 76 -7.14 -0.28 0.84
N SER A 77 -6.76 0.62 -0.09
CA SER A 77 -5.48 1.33 -0.06
C SER A 77 -5.28 2.18 1.21
N SER A 78 -6.35 2.64 1.85
CA SER A 78 -6.22 3.40 3.10
C SER A 78 -5.59 2.60 4.24
N GLN A 79 -5.88 1.31 4.36
CA GLN A 79 -5.21 0.42 5.31
C GLN A 79 -3.77 0.15 4.86
N CYS A 80 -3.55 -0.10 3.57
CA CYS A 80 -2.22 -0.33 3.03
C CYS A 80 -1.28 0.86 3.28
N ILE A 81 -1.76 2.10 3.10
CA ILE A 81 -1.00 3.32 3.40
C ILE A 81 -0.63 3.37 4.88
N ARG A 82 -1.58 3.14 5.79
CA ARG A 82 -1.31 3.12 7.24
C ARG A 82 -0.30 2.03 7.62
N ALA A 83 -0.46 0.83 7.08
CA ALA A 83 0.45 -0.29 7.34
C ALA A 83 1.87 -0.01 6.82
N MET A 84 1.99 0.48 5.58
CA MET A 84 3.26 0.85 4.96
C MET A 84 4.01 1.90 5.79
N LEU A 85 3.31 2.94 6.24
CA LEU A 85 3.89 4.00 7.08
C LEU A 85 4.29 3.48 8.47
N CYS A 86 3.47 2.60 9.06
CA CYS A 86 3.78 1.97 10.34
C CYS A 86 5.05 1.12 10.24
N LEU A 87 5.17 0.29 9.21
CA LEU A 87 6.35 -0.56 8.98
C LEU A 87 7.61 0.27 8.74
N ALA A 88 7.52 1.32 7.90
CA ALA A 88 8.64 2.21 7.65
C ALA A 88 9.09 2.92 8.94
N LEU A 89 8.14 3.38 9.75
CA LEU A 89 8.43 4.03 11.04
C LEU A 89 9.07 3.07 12.04
N GLN A 90 8.61 1.81 12.10
CA GLN A 90 9.20 0.79 12.99
C GLN A 90 10.63 0.42 12.59
N GLY A 91 10.93 0.43 11.30
CA GLY A 91 12.27 0.18 10.75
C GLY A 91 13.25 1.36 10.92
N ALA A 92 12.75 2.54 11.27
CA ALA A 92 13.58 3.74 11.36
C ALA A 92 14.40 3.79 12.67
N PRO A 93 15.61 4.38 12.63
CA PRO A 93 16.42 4.61 13.82
C PRO A 93 15.71 5.51 14.84
N ARG A 94 15.72 5.12 16.11
CA ARG A 94 15.16 5.94 17.21
C ARG A 94 16.15 7.03 17.60
N THR A 95 15.85 8.28 17.28
CA THR A 95 16.72 9.44 17.53
C THR A 95 16.36 10.26 18.77
N GLY A 96 15.28 9.89 19.48
CA GLY A 96 14.72 10.71 20.57
C GLY A 96 13.97 11.95 20.10
N LYS A 97 14.01 12.28 18.81
CA LYS A 97 13.22 13.34 18.18
C LYS A 97 11.92 12.76 17.62
N ARG A 98 10.87 13.59 17.49
CA ARG A 98 9.64 13.19 16.83
C ARG A 98 9.94 12.78 15.38
N PRO A 99 9.49 11.59 14.92
CA PRO A 99 9.75 11.12 13.57
C PRO A 99 9.21 12.10 12.51
N VAL A 100 9.84 12.14 11.35
CA VAL A 100 9.41 12.97 10.23
C VAL A 100 9.30 12.14 8.96
N LEU A 101 8.23 12.35 8.21
CA LEU A 101 8.03 11.83 6.86
C LEU A 101 8.18 12.98 5.87
N LEU A 102 8.89 12.75 4.78
CA LEU A 102 8.89 13.66 3.64
C LEU A 102 7.82 13.21 2.66
N ALA A 103 6.86 14.07 2.28
CA ALA A 103 5.72 13.64 1.47
C ALA A 103 5.33 14.67 0.41
N ALA A 104 5.00 14.20 -0.80
CA ALA A 104 4.41 15.05 -1.83
C ALA A 104 3.04 15.60 -1.38
N ARG A 105 2.76 16.87 -1.73
CA ARG A 105 1.59 17.58 -1.19
C ARG A 105 0.24 17.03 -1.67
N ASN A 106 0.19 16.29 -2.78
CA ASN A 106 -1.01 15.66 -3.32
C ASN A 106 -1.35 14.30 -2.66
N ALA A 107 -0.77 14.01 -1.50
CA ALA A 107 -1.01 12.75 -0.78
C ALA A 107 -2.49 12.57 -0.40
N HIS A 108 -2.96 11.33 -0.46
CA HIS A 108 -4.31 10.97 -0.01
C HIS A 108 -4.49 11.24 1.51
N LYS A 109 -5.71 11.59 1.93
CA LYS A 109 -6.05 11.90 3.35
C LYS A 109 -5.67 10.78 4.34
N ALA A 110 -5.55 9.53 3.89
CA ALA A 110 -5.09 8.41 4.73
C ALA A 110 -3.70 8.65 5.33
N LEU A 111 -2.83 9.42 4.64
CA LEU A 111 -1.55 9.86 5.17
C LEU A 111 -1.73 10.73 6.43
N LEU A 112 -2.65 11.70 6.38
CA LEU A 112 -2.91 12.59 7.52
C LEU A 112 -3.46 11.81 8.72
N TYR A 113 -4.34 10.85 8.45
CA TYR A 113 -4.86 9.97 9.50
C TYR A 113 -3.77 9.06 10.08
N ALA A 114 -2.87 8.57 9.25
CA ALA A 114 -1.71 7.82 9.72
C ALA A 114 -0.77 8.67 10.56
N ALA A 115 -0.52 9.93 10.18
CA ALA A 115 0.30 10.85 10.95
C ALA A 115 -0.29 11.12 12.35
N ALA A 116 -1.61 11.29 12.42
CA ALA A 116 -2.31 11.44 13.71
C ALA A 116 -2.27 10.17 14.56
N LEU A 117 -2.42 8.98 13.93
CA LEU A 117 -2.42 7.69 14.62
C LEU A 117 -1.04 7.28 15.12
N LEU A 118 0.01 7.52 14.33
CA LEU A 118 1.37 7.05 14.57
C LEU A 118 2.29 8.12 15.16
N ASP A 119 1.79 9.33 15.36
CA ASP A 119 2.46 10.48 16.00
C ASP A 119 3.78 10.88 15.32
N PHE A 120 3.73 11.19 14.03
CA PHE A 120 4.87 11.73 13.28
C PHE A 120 4.56 13.07 12.60
N ASP A 121 5.61 13.85 12.31
CA ASP A 121 5.52 15.09 11.54
C ASP A 121 5.57 14.81 10.04
N ILE A 122 4.93 15.67 9.25
CA ILE A 122 5.04 15.65 7.79
C ILE A 122 5.79 16.90 7.33
N ARG A 123 6.90 16.72 6.62
CA ARG A 123 7.53 17.76 5.81
C ARG A 123 7.02 17.63 4.38
N TRP A 124 6.37 18.67 3.89
CA TRP A 124 5.77 18.64 2.57
C TRP A 124 6.78 18.98 1.47
N LEU A 125 6.79 18.18 0.41
CA LEU A 125 7.31 18.54 -0.90
C LEU A 125 6.20 19.29 -1.66
N TRP A 126 6.47 20.50 -2.05
CA TRP A 126 5.55 21.32 -2.82
C TRP A 126 5.88 21.21 -4.30
N PRO A 127 4.89 21.30 -5.19
CA PRO A 127 5.16 21.39 -6.62
C PRO A 127 5.92 22.70 -6.94
N ALA A 128 6.63 22.71 -8.06
CA ALA A 128 7.25 23.91 -8.56
C ALA A 128 6.20 25.01 -8.81
N PRO A 129 6.55 26.31 -8.73
CA PRO A 129 5.58 27.39 -8.90
C PRO A 129 4.75 27.32 -10.19
N GLU A 130 5.35 26.85 -11.28
CA GLU A 130 4.71 26.63 -12.58
C GLU A 130 3.67 25.50 -12.57
N ASP A 131 3.79 24.55 -11.64
CA ASP A 131 2.91 23.38 -11.51
C ASP A 131 1.78 23.57 -10.49
N THR A 132 1.75 24.71 -9.79
CA THR A 132 0.76 24.94 -8.71
C THR A 132 -0.66 25.10 -9.20
N GLY A 133 -0.88 25.33 -10.50
CA GLY A 133 -2.19 25.41 -11.13
C GLY A 133 -2.87 24.04 -11.32
N ALA A 134 -2.14 22.95 -11.23
CA ALA A 134 -2.67 21.61 -11.40
C ALA A 134 -3.21 21.06 -10.07
N LEU A 135 -4.53 21.14 -9.89
CA LEU A 135 -5.19 20.56 -8.73
C LEU A 135 -4.93 19.04 -8.68
N CYS A 136 -4.62 18.51 -7.50
CA CYS A 136 -4.34 17.08 -7.27
C CYS A 136 -3.03 16.56 -7.89
N SER A 137 -2.20 17.40 -8.48
CA SER A 137 -0.87 17.04 -8.98
C SER A 137 0.23 17.63 -8.10
N CYS A 138 1.35 16.93 -8.00
CA CYS A 138 2.55 17.41 -7.33
C CYS A 138 3.78 16.70 -7.93
N PRO A 139 4.22 17.10 -9.12
CA PRO A 139 5.45 16.58 -9.68
C PRO A 139 6.63 16.86 -8.74
N VAL A 140 7.42 15.82 -8.46
CA VAL A 140 8.61 15.90 -7.61
C VAL A 140 9.84 15.68 -8.49
N THR A 141 10.72 16.65 -8.54
CA THR A 141 11.99 16.51 -9.26
C THR A 141 13.07 15.91 -8.37
N VAL A 142 14.05 15.26 -8.98
CA VAL A 142 15.25 14.73 -8.31
C VAL A 142 15.93 15.84 -7.48
N GLN A 143 16.05 17.05 -8.05
CA GLN A 143 16.67 18.19 -7.38
C GLN A 143 15.88 18.64 -6.16
N ALA A 144 14.56 18.74 -6.26
CA ALA A 144 13.71 19.13 -5.14
C ALA A 144 13.75 18.11 -3.99
N LEU A 145 13.76 16.82 -4.34
CA LEU A 145 13.87 15.74 -3.35
C LEU A 145 15.23 15.77 -2.67
N SER A 146 16.34 15.85 -3.42
CA SER A 146 17.69 15.90 -2.86
C SER A 146 17.87 17.09 -1.92
N ALA A 147 17.46 18.29 -2.35
CA ALA A 147 17.53 19.50 -1.53
C ALA A 147 16.74 19.37 -0.21
N ALA A 148 15.55 18.76 -0.25
CA ALA A 148 14.73 18.56 0.96
C ALA A 148 15.36 17.55 1.92
N LEU A 149 15.98 16.48 1.41
CA LEU A 149 16.70 15.49 2.22
C LEU A 149 17.96 16.10 2.85
N GLU A 150 18.73 16.89 2.10
CA GLU A 150 19.91 17.61 2.57
C GLU A 150 19.55 18.66 3.64
N GLU A 151 18.45 19.41 3.45
CA GLU A 151 17.94 20.36 4.45
C GLU A 151 17.61 19.66 5.77
N LEU A 152 16.91 18.52 5.73
CA LEU A 152 16.60 17.74 6.93
C LEU A 152 17.86 17.19 7.59
N ALA A 153 18.81 16.69 6.81
CA ALA A 153 20.10 16.21 7.32
C ALA A 153 20.88 17.33 8.00
N GLY A 154 20.91 18.54 7.43
CA GLY A 154 21.51 19.72 8.06
C GLY A 154 20.87 20.13 9.40
N GLN A 155 19.60 19.76 9.60
CA GLN A 155 18.89 19.93 10.89
C GLN A 155 19.12 18.75 11.85
N GLY A 156 19.95 17.78 11.50
CA GLY A 156 20.18 16.53 12.24
C GLY A 156 18.92 15.67 12.32
N ARG A 157 18.10 15.66 11.26
CA ARG A 157 16.90 14.84 11.11
C ARG A 157 17.02 13.99 9.85
N THR A 158 16.72 12.71 9.97
CA THR A 158 16.55 11.81 8.81
C THR A 158 15.09 11.42 8.75
N PRO A 159 14.39 11.60 7.61
CA PRO A 159 13.01 11.15 7.51
C PRO A 159 12.96 9.61 7.53
N PHE A 160 11.91 9.05 8.12
CA PHE A 160 11.71 7.60 8.13
C PHE A 160 11.22 7.04 6.80
N GLY A 161 10.88 7.92 5.86
CA GLY A 161 10.47 7.58 4.50
C GLY A 161 10.22 8.81 3.66
N VAL A 162 10.18 8.61 2.35
CA VAL A 162 9.67 9.56 1.35
C VAL A 162 8.39 8.98 0.78
N TYR A 163 7.27 9.72 0.86
CA TYR A 163 5.97 9.26 0.38
C TYR A 163 5.53 10.02 -0.87
N LEU A 164 5.23 9.30 -1.94
CA LEU A 164 4.77 9.84 -3.21
C LEU A 164 3.51 9.13 -3.69
N THR A 165 2.64 9.86 -4.40
CA THR A 165 1.49 9.30 -5.13
C THR A 165 1.83 9.22 -6.62
N SER A 166 1.74 8.04 -7.22
CA SER A 166 2.01 7.82 -8.65
C SER A 166 1.26 6.58 -9.15
N PRO A 167 0.38 6.72 -10.15
CA PRO A 167 -0.08 7.99 -10.73
C PRO A 167 -0.96 8.81 -9.78
N ASP A 168 -1.08 10.09 -10.06
CA ASP A 168 -2.04 10.96 -9.39
C ASP A 168 -3.47 10.80 -9.97
N TYR A 169 -4.44 11.57 -9.46
CA TYR A 169 -5.84 11.50 -9.91
C TYR A 169 -6.06 11.87 -11.38
N LEU A 170 -5.13 12.57 -12.00
CA LEU A 170 -5.20 13.01 -13.39
C LEU A 170 -4.31 12.14 -14.31
N GLY A 171 -3.67 11.10 -13.77
CA GLY A 171 -2.79 10.21 -14.51
C GLY A 171 -1.33 10.70 -14.59
N GLY A 172 -0.97 11.77 -13.90
CA GLY A 172 0.41 12.24 -13.80
C GLY A 172 1.29 11.22 -13.08
N MET A 173 2.42 10.88 -13.69
CA MET A 173 3.35 9.88 -13.16
C MET A 173 4.66 10.52 -12.68
N GLN A 174 5.21 9.98 -11.60
CA GLN A 174 6.54 10.32 -11.10
C GLN A 174 7.61 9.44 -11.78
N ASP A 175 8.81 9.96 -11.92
CA ASP A 175 9.99 9.13 -12.27
C ASP A 175 10.46 8.36 -11.02
N ILE A 176 9.75 7.26 -10.72
CA ILE A 176 10.00 6.46 -9.53
C ILE A 176 11.43 5.93 -9.49
N ALA A 177 12.01 5.56 -10.64
CA ALA A 177 13.36 5.01 -10.68
C ALA A 177 14.41 6.06 -10.29
N ALA A 178 14.31 7.27 -10.85
CA ALA A 178 15.23 8.36 -10.51
C ALA A 178 15.06 8.83 -9.06
N LEU A 179 13.82 8.92 -8.57
CA LEU A 179 13.54 9.31 -7.18
C LEU A 179 13.96 8.24 -6.17
N SER A 180 13.84 6.94 -6.52
CA SER A 180 14.34 5.84 -5.71
C SER A 180 15.86 5.91 -5.55
N ALA A 181 16.59 6.18 -6.63
CA ALA A 181 18.05 6.30 -6.58
C ALA A 181 18.49 7.43 -5.61
N VAL A 182 17.75 8.55 -5.56
CA VAL A 182 18.02 9.61 -4.57
C VAL A 182 17.76 9.12 -3.15
N CYS A 183 16.62 8.45 -2.92
CA CYS A 183 16.27 7.92 -1.62
C CYS A 183 17.33 6.90 -1.12
N ASP A 184 17.76 5.99 -2.00
CA ASP A 184 18.79 4.98 -1.71
C ASP A 184 20.12 5.61 -1.33
N ALA A 185 20.55 6.67 -2.04
CA ALA A 185 21.77 7.42 -1.72
C ALA A 185 21.75 8.06 -0.34
N HIS A 186 20.54 8.37 0.19
CA HIS A 186 20.33 8.93 1.53
C HIS A 186 19.95 7.87 2.57
N GLY A 187 19.82 6.59 2.20
CA GLY A 187 19.42 5.50 3.09
C GLY A 187 17.98 5.63 3.62
N VAL A 188 17.09 6.22 2.82
CA VAL A 188 15.69 6.49 3.18
C VAL A 188 14.77 5.68 2.27
N PRO A 189 13.78 4.91 2.78
CA PRO A 189 12.88 4.15 1.93
C PRO A 189 11.93 5.06 1.14
N LEU A 190 11.71 4.73 -0.13
CA LEU A 190 10.66 5.34 -0.96
C LEU A 190 9.36 4.56 -0.82
N LEU A 191 8.30 5.23 -0.44
CA LEU A 191 6.95 4.71 -0.21
C LEU A 191 6.03 5.25 -1.30
N VAL A 192 5.51 4.38 -2.16
CA VAL A 192 4.70 4.80 -3.31
C VAL A 192 3.24 4.38 -3.12
N ASP A 193 2.34 5.35 -3.11
CA ASP A 193 0.91 5.12 -3.24
C ASP A 193 0.56 4.96 -4.72
N ASN A 194 0.40 3.72 -5.14
CA ASN A 194 0.05 3.34 -6.51
C ASN A 194 -1.41 2.86 -6.62
N ALA A 195 -2.31 3.37 -5.79
CA ALA A 195 -3.71 2.95 -5.76
C ALA A 195 -4.40 3.09 -7.13
N HIS A 196 -4.02 4.08 -7.92
CA HIS A 196 -4.57 4.35 -9.25
C HIS A 196 -3.80 3.70 -10.40
N GLY A 197 -2.69 3.00 -10.13
CA GLY A 197 -1.77 2.52 -11.16
C GLY A 197 -1.56 1.01 -11.22
N ALA A 198 -2.27 0.21 -10.43
CA ALA A 198 -2.07 -1.24 -10.37
C ALA A 198 -2.16 -1.95 -11.73
N TYR A 199 -2.97 -1.44 -12.65
CA TYR A 199 -3.15 -1.97 -14.01
C TYR A 199 -1.96 -1.66 -14.95
N LEU A 200 -1.14 -0.65 -14.64
CA LEU A 200 -0.04 -0.22 -15.51
C LEU A 200 0.96 -1.35 -15.77
N ARG A 201 1.15 -2.23 -14.78
CA ARG A 201 2.00 -3.43 -14.92
C ARG A 201 1.61 -4.32 -16.10
N PHE A 202 0.35 -4.29 -16.52
CA PHE A 202 -0.21 -5.17 -17.56
C PHE A 202 -0.34 -4.47 -18.92
N LEU A 203 0.04 -3.21 -19.02
CA LEU A 203 0.06 -2.50 -20.30
C LEU A 203 1.31 -2.85 -21.10
N PRO A 204 1.24 -2.84 -22.46
CA PRO A 204 2.42 -2.96 -23.29
C PRO A 204 3.45 -1.87 -22.94
N GLY A 205 4.67 -2.27 -22.57
CA GLY A 205 5.73 -1.34 -22.13
C GLY A 205 5.61 -0.90 -20.67
N GLY A 206 4.65 -1.41 -19.90
CA GLY A 206 4.59 -1.22 -18.46
C GLY A 206 5.67 -2.06 -17.77
N SER A 207 6.62 -1.41 -17.14
CA SER A 207 7.67 -2.04 -16.31
C SER A 207 7.47 -1.62 -14.85
#